data_07b5689023aa7c559d0180deb6716de2
#
_entry.id   07b5689023aa7c559d0180deb6716de2
#
_cell.length_a   1.000
_cell.length_b   1.000
_cell.length_c   1.000
_cell.angle_alpha   90.00
_cell.angle_beta   90.00
_cell.angle_gamma   90.00
#
_symmetry.space_group_name_H-M   'P 1'
#
loop_
_entity.id
_entity.type
_entity.pdbx_description
1 polymer ?
#
loop_
_entity_poly.entity_id
_entity_poly.type
_entity_poly.pdbx_seq_one_letter_code
_entity_poly.pdbx_strand_id
1 'polypeptide(L)'
;QYLCGSWSFLDFELAVGPGVLCPRADTEVVAQAAAETLAGIAAPRVLDLCAGTGCLGLGVKRFCPAAQVTCVEKSPEAFVYLEKNARCALTGQGRQTENVLEPSALEQADVPAFDWGPSLNALRADRKPAYAVQPVQGDLFTYWETLPEGQLELIVSNPPYLTAAEMEQLQPEVAQEPAMALEAGEDGLVFYRALAQHYKNALCPGGALV
;
A
#
# COMPACT_ATOMS: atom_id res chain seq x y z
N GLN A 1 5.11 2.56 -18.16
CA GLN A 1 4.49 2.69 -16.82
C GLN A 1 5.06 3.93 -16.13
N TYR A 2 6.34 4.01 -15.85
CA TYR A 2 6.97 5.15 -15.18
C TYR A 2 6.86 6.48 -15.95
N LEU A 3 6.76 6.45 -17.28
CA LEU A 3 6.59 7.64 -18.10
C LEU A 3 5.20 8.29 -17.93
N CYS A 4 4.18 7.49 -17.65
CA CYS A 4 2.80 7.99 -17.47
C CYS A 4 2.53 8.46 -16.05
N GLY A 5 3.32 8.02 -15.06
CA GLY A 5 3.14 8.35 -13.65
C GLY A 5 1.90 7.73 -12.99
N SER A 6 1.12 6.95 -13.75
CA SER A 6 -0.06 6.23 -13.26
C SER A 6 -0.19 4.84 -13.87
N TRP A 7 -0.92 3.97 -13.19
CA TRP A 7 -1.20 2.60 -13.59
C TRP A 7 -2.60 2.18 -13.14
N SER A 8 -3.36 1.57 -14.04
CA SER A 8 -4.67 1.02 -13.71
C SER A 8 -4.54 -0.26 -12.90
N PHE A 9 -5.33 -0.37 -11.84
CA PHE A 9 -5.46 -1.55 -11.00
C PHE A 9 -6.93 -1.72 -10.62
N LEU A 10 -7.54 -2.87 -10.93
CA LEU A 10 -8.99 -3.05 -10.84
C LEU A 10 -9.74 -1.94 -11.60
N ASP A 11 -10.60 -1.19 -10.91
CA ASP A 11 -11.37 -0.08 -11.45
C ASP A 11 -10.88 1.30 -11.00
N PHE A 12 -9.64 1.39 -10.47
CA PHE A 12 -9.03 2.64 -10.04
C PHE A 12 -7.60 2.81 -10.57
N GLU A 13 -7.09 4.04 -10.50
CA GLU A 13 -5.72 4.36 -10.88
C GLU A 13 -4.83 4.56 -9.67
N LEU A 14 -3.59 4.08 -9.79
CA LEU A 14 -2.52 4.24 -8.80
C LEU A 14 -1.42 5.13 -9.36
N ALA A 15 -0.91 6.02 -8.54
CA ALA A 15 0.33 6.70 -8.83
C ALA A 15 1.49 5.70 -8.76
N VAL A 16 2.33 5.71 -9.78
CA VAL A 16 3.54 4.90 -9.89
C VAL A 16 4.68 5.75 -10.43
N GLY A 17 5.91 5.31 -10.21
CA GLY A 17 7.09 5.98 -10.74
C GLY A 17 8.38 5.32 -10.26
N PRO A 18 9.54 5.93 -10.52
CA PRO A 18 10.83 5.40 -10.08
C PRO A 18 10.83 5.14 -8.57
N GLY A 19 11.38 4.01 -8.16
CA GLY A 19 11.50 3.63 -6.75
C GLY A 19 10.34 2.80 -6.18
N VAL A 20 9.30 2.47 -6.98
CA VAL A 20 8.23 1.56 -6.57
C VAL A 20 7.96 0.51 -7.65
N LEU A 21 7.64 -0.72 -7.25
CA LEU A 21 7.21 -1.78 -8.15
C LEU A 21 5.87 -1.41 -8.81
N CYS A 22 5.77 -1.56 -10.13
CA CYS A 22 4.50 -1.42 -10.82
C CYS A 22 3.58 -2.60 -10.51
N PRO A 23 2.30 -2.37 -10.16
CA PRO A 23 1.35 -3.44 -9.90
C PRO A 23 1.23 -4.41 -11.08
N ARG A 24 1.07 -5.69 -10.78
CA ARG A 24 0.89 -6.77 -11.78
C ARG A 24 -0.59 -7.18 -11.82
N ALA A 25 -1.04 -7.63 -12.98
CA ALA A 25 -2.42 -8.11 -13.15
C ALA A 25 -2.75 -9.30 -12.21
N ASP A 26 -1.77 -10.17 -11.94
CA ASP A 26 -1.96 -11.31 -11.03
C ASP A 26 -2.28 -10.84 -9.59
N THR A 27 -1.81 -9.66 -9.20
CA THR A 27 -2.10 -9.09 -7.87
C THR A 27 -3.58 -8.72 -7.71
N GLU A 28 -4.30 -8.45 -8.80
CA GLU A 28 -5.76 -8.22 -8.76
C GLU A 28 -6.50 -9.48 -8.34
N VAL A 29 -6.08 -10.64 -8.85
CA VAL A 29 -6.64 -11.95 -8.48
C VAL A 29 -6.38 -12.24 -7.01
N VAL A 30 -5.18 -11.93 -6.53
CA VAL A 30 -4.81 -12.09 -5.11
C VAL A 30 -5.67 -11.19 -4.23
N ALA A 31 -5.89 -9.93 -4.62
CA ALA A 31 -6.75 -9.00 -3.87
C ALA A 31 -8.19 -9.50 -3.75
N GLN A 32 -8.74 -10.06 -4.84
CA GLN A 32 -10.08 -10.65 -4.83
C GLN A 32 -10.15 -11.89 -3.94
N ALA A 33 -9.24 -12.85 -4.12
CA ALA A 33 -9.20 -14.07 -3.33
C ALA A 33 -9.02 -13.77 -1.83
N ALA A 34 -8.16 -12.79 -1.50
CA ALA A 34 -7.96 -12.32 -0.14
C ALA A 34 -9.24 -11.74 0.46
N ALA A 35 -9.96 -10.90 -0.29
CA ALA A 35 -11.22 -10.32 0.18
C ALA A 35 -12.33 -11.38 0.37
N GLU A 36 -12.35 -12.45 -0.42
CA GLU A 36 -13.28 -13.55 -0.26
C GLU A 36 -13.13 -14.27 1.08
N THR A 37 -11.91 -14.33 1.63
CA THR A 37 -11.66 -14.91 2.97
C THR A 37 -12.31 -14.11 4.09
N LEU A 38 -12.65 -12.84 3.83
CA LEU A 38 -13.26 -11.93 4.79
C LEU A 38 -14.80 -11.94 4.76
N ALA A 39 -15.40 -12.80 3.95
CA ALA A 39 -16.86 -12.85 3.78
C ALA A 39 -17.55 -13.12 5.13
N GLY A 40 -18.52 -12.25 5.47
CA GLY A 40 -19.29 -12.36 6.72
C GLY A 40 -18.61 -11.79 7.96
N ILE A 41 -17.39 -11.27 7.86
CA ILE A 41 -16.70 -10.64 8.99
C ILE A 41 -17.01 -9.12 8.98
N ALA A 42 -17.57 -8.65 10.08
CA ALA A 42 -17.83 -7.22 10.25
C ALA A 42 -16.52 -6.47 10.59
N ALA A 43 -16.18 -5.46 9.77
CA ALA A 43 -14.99 -4.60 9.95
C ALA A 43 -13.67 -5.37 10.19
N PRO A 44 -13.28 -6.30 9.30
CA PRO A 44 -12.07 -7.11 9.46
C PRO A 44 -10.81 -6.24 9.48
N ARG A 45 -9.82 -6.65 10.27
CA ARG A 45 -8.51 -6.01 10.34
C ARG A 45 -7.56 -6.74 9.41
N VAL A 46 -6.97 -5.98 8.51
CA VAL A 46 -6.12 -6.49 7.42
C VAL A 46 -4.75 -5.83 7.47
N LEU A 47 -3.72 -6.61 7.32
CA LEU A 47 -2.35 -6.14 7.20
C LEU A 47 -1.81 -6.49 5.81
N ASP A 48 -1.37 -5.48 5.08
CA ASP A 48 -0.67 -5.61 3.79
C ASP A 48 0.83 -5.32 4.02
N LEU A 49 1.68 -6.31 3.79
CA LEU A 49 3.13 -6.23 4.00
C LEU A 49 3.86 -6.18 2.67
N CYS A 50 4.95 -5.41 2.60
CA CYS A 50 5.65 -5.07 1.36
C CYS A 50 4.70 -4.37 0.38
N ALA A 51 3.96 -3.39 0.89
CA ALA A 51 2.79 -2.84 0.21
C ALA A 51 3.10 -2.09 -1.09
N GLY A 52 4.33 -1.59 -1.30
CA GLY A 52 4.73 -0.87 -2.50
C GLY A 52 3.83 0.33 -2.76
N THR A 53 3.06 0.28 -3.85
CA THR A 53 2.05 1.30 -4.17
C THR A 53 0.80 1.24 -3.28
N GLY A 54 0.64 0.19 -2.48
CA GLY A 54 -0.57 -0.12 -1.73
C GLY A 54 -1.66 -0.81 -2.56
N CYS A 55 -1.34 -1.29 -3.75
CA CYS A 55 -2.32 -1.86 -4.68
C CYS A 55 -3.12 -3.02 -4.06
N LEU A 56 -2.43 -3.93 -3.34
CA LEU A 56 -3.06 -5.10 -2.75
C LEU A 56 -4.01 -4.70 -1.60
N GLY A 57 -3.54 -3.90 -0.65
CA GLY A 57 -4.37 -3.42 0.46
C GLY A 57 -5.55 -2.56 0.01
N LEU A 58 -5.35 -1.69 -0.99
CA LEU A 58 -6.42 -0.89 -1.62
C LEU A 58 -7.41 -1.78 -2.38
N GLY A 59 -6.93 -2.83 -3.06
CA GLY A 59 -7.78 -3.82 -3.72
C GLY A 59 -8.66 -4.58 -2.72
N VAL A 60 -8.10 -5.06 -1.61
CA VAL A 60 -8.88 -5.67 -0.53
C VAL A 60 -9.91 -4.70 0.03
N LYS A 61 -9.53 -3.44 0.27
CA LYS A 61 -10.44 -2.38 0.72
C LYS A 61 -11.57 -2.09 -0.27
N ARG A 62 -11.27 -2.19 -1.58
CA ARG A 62 -12.26 -2.01 -2.66
C ARG A 62 -13.32 -3.10 -2.65
N PHE A 63 -12.93 -4.37 -2.46
CA PHE A 63 -13.85 -5.51 -2.37
C PHE A 63 -14.54 -5.61 -1.00
N CYS A 64 -13.86 -5.21 0.08
CA CYS A 64 -14.38 -5.21 1.44
C CYS A 64 -14.30 -3.81 2.07
N PRO A 65 -15.25 -2.91 1.76
CA PRO A 65 -15.21 -1.50 2.23
C PRO A 65 -15.18 -1.34 3.74
N ALA A 66 -15.69 -2.31 4.50
CA ALA A 66 -15.67 -2.30 5.95
C ALA A 66 -14.28 -2.65 6.55
N ALA A 67 -13.37 -3.23 5.76
CA ALA A 67 -12.06 -3.63 6.24
C ALA A 67 -11.25 -2.44 6.78
N GLN A 68 -10.54 -2.67 7.88
CA GLN A 68 -9.55 -1.76 8.44
C GLN A 68 -8.17 -2.24 7.96
N VAL A 69 -7.64 -1.59 6.93
CA VAL A 69 -6.42 -2.04 6.25
C VAL A 69 -5.24 -1.19 6.67
N THR A 70 -4.17 -1.83 7.14
CA THR A 70 -2.85 -1.22 7.36
C THR A 70 -1.89 -1.73 6.29
N CYS A 71 -1.23 -0.81 5.58
CA CYS A 71 -0.25 -1.11 4.54
C CYS A 71 1.15 -0.72 5.04
N VAL A 72 2.06 -1.68 5.11
CA VAL A 72 3.42 -1.50 5.62
C VAL A 72 4.42 -1.56 4.47
N GLU A 73 5.20 -0.50 4.31
CA GLU A 73 6.23 -0.39 3.28
C GLU A 73 7.55 0.06 3.90
N LYS A 74 8.64 -0.62 3.51
CA LYS A 74 9.98 -0.34 4.02
C LYS A 74 10.69 0.78 3.27
N SER A 75 10.59 0.80 1.93
CA SER A 75 11.26 1.78 1.08
C SER A 75 10.67 3.17 1.28
N PRO A 76 11.46 4.18 1.64
CA PRO A 76 10.98 5.56 1.71
C PRO A 76 10.48 6.08 0.35
N GLU A 77 11.10 5.64 -0.75
CA GLU A 77 10.72 6.03 -2.11
C GLU A 77 9.35 5.45 -2.48
N ALA A 78 9.13 4.15 -2.21
CA ALA A 78 7.84 3.50 -2.45
C ALA A 78 6.75 4.03 -1.50
N PHE A 79 7.10 4.37 -0.27
CA PHE A 79 6.19 4.89 0.74
C PHE A 79 5.51 6.20 0.30
N VAL A 80 6.19 7.05 -0.46
CA VAL A 80 5.61 8.28 -1.03
C VAL A 80 4.40 7.94 -1.93
N TYR A 81 4.53 6.89 -2.75
CA TYR A 81 3.42 6.44 -3.60
C TYR A 81 2.30 5.80 -2.79
N LEU A 82 2.64 4.99 -1.78
CA LEU A 82 1.66 4.42 -0.86
C LEU A 82 0.81 5.51 -0.20
N GLU A 83 1.44 6.55 0.37
CA GLU A 83 0.70 7.66 0.98
C GLU A 83 -0.20 8.39 -0.01
N LYS A 84 0.30 8.68 -1.21
CA LYS A 84 -0.46 9.34 -2.27
C LYS A 84 -1.68 8.52 -2.66
N ASN A 85 -1.51 7.23 -2.92
CA ASN A 85 -2.58 6.32 -3.32
C ASN A 85 -3.61 6.11 -2.21
N ALA A 86 -3.17 5.97 -0.97
CA ALA A 86 -4.06 5.84 0.19
C ALA A 86 -4.98 7.05 0.39
N ARG A 87 -4.52 8.26 0.03
CA ARG A 87 -5.34 9.49 0.08
C ARG A 87 -6.32 9.57 -1.08
N CYS A 88 -5.89 9.26 -2.30
CA CYS A 88 -6.70 9.41 -3.51
C CYS A 88 -7.87 8.43 -3.56
N ALA A 89 -7.71 7.22 -3.04
CA ALA A 89 -8.75 6.18 -3.05
C ALA A 89 -10.05 6.58 -2.31
N LEU A 90 -10.03 7.61 -1.44
CA LEU A 90 -11.22 8.11 -0.75
C LEU A 90 -12.10 9.04 -1.62
N THR A 91 -11.56 9.61 -2.70
CA THR A 91 -12.25 10.68 -3.42
C THR A 91 -13.23 10.18 -4.47
N GLY A 92 -13.29 8.87 -4.74
CA GLY A 92 -14.29 8.27 -5.64
C GLY A 92 -14.27 8.80 -7.09
N GLN A 93 -13.25 9.56 -7.47
CA GLN A 93 -13.12 10.17 -8.79
C GLN A 93 -12.19 9.33 -9.67
N GLY A 94 -12.74 8.29 -10.30
CA GLY A 94 -12.23 7.85 -11.57
C GLY A 94 -12.39 9.00 -12.58
N ARG A 95 -11.26 9.42 -13.19
CA ARG A 95 -11.13 10.42 -14.25
C ARG A 95 -11.46 11.86 -13.85
N GLN A 96 -10.49 12.53 -13.24
CA GLN A 96 -10.14 13.89 -13.66
C GLN A 96 -8.62 14.02 -13.58
N THR A 97 -8.00 14.16 -14.74
CA THR A 97 -6.64 14.68 -14.88
C THR A 97 -6.69 16.17 -14.52
N GLU A 98 -6.75 16.45 -13.24
CA GLU A 98 -6.45 17.80 -12.77
C GLU A 98 -5.00 17.82 -12.31
N ASN A 99 -4.23 18.69 -12.93
CA ASN A 99 -2.89 19.05 -12.53
C ASN A 99 -2.83 19.21 -11.01
N VAL A 100 -2.25 18.21 -10.34
CA VAL A 100 -1.85 18.37 -8.95
C VAL A 100 -0.71 19.38 -8.99
N LEU A 101 -1.02 20.63 -8.67
CA LEU A 101 -0.01 21.66 -8.48
C LEU A 101 0.95 21.14 -7.40
N GLU A 102 2.24 21.10 -7.74
CA GLU A 102 3.30 20.82 -6.80
C GLU A 102 3.08 21.66 -5.53
N PRO A 103 3.36 21.14 -4.33
CA PRO A 103 3.18 21.88 -3.08
C PRO A 103 3.84 23.27 -3.08
N SER A 104 4.94 23.43 -3.84
CA SER A 104 5.63 24.70 -4.06
C SER A 104 4.80 25.75 -4.81
N ALA A 105 3.79 25.34 -5.58
CA ALA A 105 2.93 26.29 -6.30
C ALA A 105 1.79 26.84 -5.45
N LEU A 106 1.42 26.16 -4.37
CA LEU A 106 0.41 26.64 -3.41
C LEU A 106 0.96 27.69 -2.44
N GLU A 107 2.27 27.72 -2.20
CA GLU A 107 2.91 28.74 -1.36
C GLU A 107 3.11 30.09 -2.07
N GLN A 108 2.97 30.13 -3.41
CA GLN A 108 3.17 31.35 -4.21
C GLN A 108 1.87 31.98 -4.73
N ALA A 109 0.72 31.36 -4.50
CA ALA A 109 -0.55 31.97 -4.81
C ALA A 109 -0.96 32.94 -3.70
N ASP A 110 -0.90 34.22 -3.98
CA ASP A 110 -1.39 35.32 -3.11
C ASP A 110 -2.94 35.26 -3.09
N VAL A 111 -3.48 34.20 -2.50
CA VAL A 111 -4.91 34.07 -2.23
C VAL A 111 -5.15 34.72 -0.90
N PRO A 112 -5.96 35.79 -0.83
CA PRO A 112 -6.24 36.46 0.44
C PRO A 112 -6.77 35.43 1.43
N ALA A 113 -6.07 35.26 2.54
CA ALA A 113 -6.47 34.37 3.61
C ALA A 113 -7.83 34.83 4.13
N PHE A 114 -8.87 34.08 3.77
CA PHE A 114 -10.18 34.30 4.36
C PHE A 114 -10.10 33.81 5.81
N ASP A 115 -10.23 34.76 6.73
CA ASP A 115 -10.18 34.48 8.17
C ASP A 115 -11.48 33.80 8.62
N TRP A 116 -11.42 32.47 8.76
CA TRP A 116 -12.53 31.64 9.23
C TRP A 116 -12.71 31.71 10.77
N GLY A 117 -11.95 32.54 11.45
CA GLY A 117 -11.94 32.63 12.90
C GLY A 117 -11.18 31.50 13.60
N PRO A 118 -10.74 31.73 14.86
CA PRO A 118 -9.85 30.82 15.60
C PRO A 118 -10.40 29.41 15.78
N SER A 119 -11.70 29.23 15.89
CA SER A 119 -12.35 27.93 16.14
C SER A 119 -12.33 27.00 14.92
N LEU A 120 -12.42 27.54 13.69
CA LEU A 120 -12.37 26.74 12.46
C LEU A 120 -10.94 26.43 12.04
N ASN A 121 -9.98 27.30 12.33
CA ASN A 121 -8.57 27.05 12.11
C ASN A 121 -8.03 25.95 13.06
N ALA A 122 -8.46 25.91 14.30
CA ALA A 122 -8.15 24.84 15.25
C ALA A 122 -8.71 23.47 14.79
N LEU A 123 -9.94 23.44 14.26
CA LEU A 123 -10.55 22.23 13.70
C LEU A 123 -9.87 21.71 12.43
N ARG A 124 -9.15 22.55 11.69
CA ARG A 124 -8.32 22.13 10.54
C ARG A 124 -6.96 21.58 10.94
N ALA A 125 -6.36 22.11 12.00
CA ALA A 125 -5.03 21.69 12.47
C ALA A 125 -5.03 20.25 13.04
N ASP A 126 -6.15 19.76 13.57
CA ASP A 126 -6.28 18.44 14.17
C ASP A 126 -6.80 17.34 13.23
N ARG A 127 -7.17 17.65 12.00
CA ARG A 127 -7.59 16.62 11.04
C ARG A 127 -6.35 15.93 10.49
N LYS A 128 -6.01 14.78 11.06
CA LYS A 128 -5.16 13.79 10.37
C LYS A 128 -5.73 13.57 8.97
N PRO A 129 -4.90 13.51 7.93
CA PRO A 129 -5.39 13.21 6.58
C PRO A 129 -6.21 11.92 6.62
N ALA A 130 -7.40 11.93 6.04
CA ALA A 130 -8.20 10.73 5.92
C ALA A 130 -7.58 9.83 4.85
N TYR A 131 -7.28 8.60 5.22
CA TYR A 131 -6.77 7.59 4.31
C TYR A 131 -7.82 6.48 4.10
N ALA A 132 -7.88 5.94 2.88
CA ALA A 132 -8.70 4.75 2.59
C ALA A 132 -8.12 3.51 3.30
N VAL A 133 -6.78 3.43 3.31
CA VAL A 133 -5.98 2.45 4.05
C VAL A 133 -4.95 3.21 4.88
N GLN A 134 -4.50 2.66 6.00
CA GLN A 134 -3.51 3.29 6.86
C GLN A 134 -2.09 2.98 6.37
N PRO A 135 -1.34 3.95 5.81
CA PRO A 135 0.06 3.74 5.44
C PRO A 135 0.95 3.78 6.67
N VAL A 136 1.91 2.87 6.74
CA VAL A 136 2.92 2.79 7.80
C VAL A 136 4.28 2.49 7.17
N GLN A 137 5.30 3.28 7.52
CA GLN A 137 6.65 2.95 7.13
C GLN A 137 7.23 1.94 8.13
N GLY A 138 7.65 0.76 7.63
CA GLY A 138 8.13 -0.31 8.49
C GLY A 138 8.74 -1.47 7.73
N ASP A 139 9.55 -2.26 8.43
CA ASP A 139 10.23 -3.42 7.86
C ASP A 139 9.49 -4.70 8.25
N LEU A 140 9.12 -5.55 7.29
CA LEU A 140 8.50 -6.85 7.50
C LEU A 140 9.28 -7.71 8.50
N PHE A 141 10.61 -7.60 8.52
CA PHE A 141 11.44 -8.43 9.40
C PHE A 141 11.37 -8.05 10.89
N THR A 142 10.82 -6.87 11.21
CA THR A 142 10.71 -6.38 12.61
C THR A 142 9.31 -5.89 12.96
N TYR A 143 8.46 -5.58 11.98
CA TYR A 143 7.13 -4.99 12.23
C TYR A 143 6.21 -5.91 13.06
N TRP A 144 6.39 -7.21 12.97
CA TRP A 144 5.64 -8.20 13.75
C TRP A 144 5.75 -7.97 15.27
N GLU A 145 6.86 -7.38 15.77
CA GLU A 145 7.07 -7.07 17.19
C GLU A 145 6.08 -6.03 17.72
N THR A 146 5.47 -5.25 16.85
CA THR A 146 4.50 -4.22 17.19
C THR A 146 3.05 -4.72 17.19
N LEU A 147 2.81 -5.94 16.70
CA LEU A 147 1.48 -6.47 16.47
C LEU A 147 0.96 -7.19 17.74
N PRO A 148 -0.29 -6.92 18.13
CA PRO A 148 -0.95 -7.70 19.15
C PRO A 148 -1.30 -9.11 18.61
N GLU A 149 -1.27 -10.09 19.50
CA GLU A 149 -1.63 -11.46 19.14
C GLU A 149 -3.13 -11.62 18.86
N GLY A 150 -3.46 -12.49 17.89
CA GLY A 150 -4.81 -12.95 17.63
C GLY A 150 -5.78 -11.86 17.16
N GLN A 151 -5.31 -10.80 16.55
CA GLN A 151 -6.18 -9.67 16.21
C GLN A 151 -6.44 -9.48 14.72
N LEU A 152 -5.66 -10.06 13.83
CA LEU A 152 -5.81 -9.87 12.39
C LEU A 152 -6.66 -10.99 11.79
N GLU A 153 -7.63 -10.62 10.99
CA GLU A 153 -8.44 -11.55 10.20
C GLU A 153 -7.73 -11.95 8.92
N LEU A 154 -6.87 -11.05 8.39
CA LEU A 154 -6.14 -11.32 7.15
C LEU A 154 -4.77 -10.63 7.14
N ILE A 155 -3.78 -11.36 6.68
CA ILE A 155 -2.49 -10.80 6.26
C ILE A 155 -2.33 -11.09 4.78
N VAL A 156 -2.01 -10.06 4.00
CA VAL A 156 -1.70 -10.18 2.58
C VAL A 156 -0.30 -9.67 2.32
N SER A 157 0.38 -10.25 1.34
CA SER A 157 1.68 -9.75 0.91
C SER A 157 2.01 -10.21 -0.49
N ASN A 158 2.60 -9.30 -1.28
CA ASN A 158 3.31 -9.64 -2.51
C ASN A 158 4.79 -9.28 -2.32
N PRO A 159 5.53 -10.07 -1.53
CA PRO A 159 6.91 -9.77 -1.19
C PRO A 159 7.84 -10.07 -2.36
N PRO A 160 9.09 -9.56 -2.33
CA PRO A 160 10.13 -10.01 -3.25
C PRO A 160 10.30 -11.54 -3.20
N TYR A 161 10.56 -12.15 -4.36
CA TYR A 161 10.69 -13.60 -4.49
C TYR A 161 11.75 -14.07 -5.51
N LEU A 162 12.43 -13.14 -6.20
CA LEU A 162 13.47 -13.51 -7.16
C LEU A 162 14.77 -13.88 -6.44
N THR A 163 15.39 -14.93 -6.91
CA THR A 163 16.72 -15.33 -6.46
C THR A 163 17.79 -14.41 -7.04
N ALA A 164 18.96 -14.38 -6.42
CA ALA A 164 20.11 -13.64 -6.95
C ALA A 164 20.48 -14.06 -8.39
N ALA A 165 20.32 -15.33 -8.74
CA ALA A 165 20.57 -15.83 -10.09
C ALA A 165 19.52 -15.34 -11.11
N GLU A 166 18.26 -15.22 -10.71
CA GLU A 166 17.19 -14.68 -11.57
C GLU A 166 17.35 -13.17 -11.77
N MET A 167 17.88 -12.46 -10.77
CA MET A 167 18.19 -11.03 -10.90
C MET A 167 19.21 -10.71 -11.99
N GLU A 168 20.10 -11.64 -12.32
CA GLU A 168 21.08 -11.49 -13.42
C GLU A 168 20.43 -11.63 -14.82
N GLN A 169 19.20 -12.17 -14.90
CA GLN A 169 18.52 -12.52 -16.15
C GLN A 169 17.23 -11.74 -16.37
N LEU A 170 17.07 -10.61 -15.69
CA LEU A 170 15.86 -9.79 -15.79
C LEU A 170 15.65 -9.25 -17.20
N GLN A 171 14.39 -9.19 -17.60
CA GLN A 171 14.00 -8.42 -18.79
C GLN A 171 14.34 -6.93 -18.60
N PRO A 172 14.70 -6.20 -19.66
CA PRO A 172 15.13 -4.81 -19.57
C PRO A 172 14.13 -3.89 -18.85
N GLU A 173 12.84 -4.17 -19.00
CA GLU A 173 11.76 -3.42 -18.36
C GLU A 173 11.73 -3.65 -16.85
N VAL A 174 11.92 -4.90 -16.41
CA VAL A 174 11.95 -5.29 -15.00
C VAL A 174 13.23 -4.81 -14.33
N ALA A 175 14.34 -4.77 -15.06
CA ALA A 175 15.62 -4.25 -14.56
C ALA A 175 15.59 -2.74 -14.20
N GLN A 176 14.56 -2.01 -14.62
CA GLN A 176 14.34 -0.61 -14.22
C GLN A 176 13.60 -0.49 -12.88
N GLU A 177 13.05 -1.58 -12.38
CA GLU A 177 12.33 -1.60 -11.10
C GLU A 177 13.29 -1.71 -9.92
N PRO A 178 12.90 -1.29 -8.70
CA PRO A 178 13.80 -1.34 -7.55
C PRO A 178 14.22 -2.78 -7.22
N ALA A 179 15.51 -3.05 -7.16
CA ALA A 179 16.03 -4.38 -6.80
C ALA A 179 15.48 -4.87 -5.45
N MET A 180 15.30 -3.95 -4.48
CA MET A 180 14.69 -4.25 -3.18
C MET A 180 13.27 -4.84 -3.28
N ALA A 181 12.53 -4.51 -4.33
CA ALA A 181 11.17 -5.00 -4.55
C ALA A 181 11.13 -6.36 -5.29
N LEU A 182 12.28 -6.86 -5.73
CA LEU A 182 12.41 -8.08 -6.54
C LEU A 182 13.21 -9.17 -5.84
N GLU A 183 14.36 -8.84 -5.26
CA GLU A 183 15.33 -9.79 -4.76
C GLU A 183 14.97 -10.33 -3.37
N ALA A 184 15.01 -11.66 -3.23
CA ALA A 184 14.72 -12.39 -2.00
C ALA A 184 15.83 -13.39 -1.61
N GLY A 185 17.09 -13.05 -1.90
CA GLY A 185 18.25 -13.83 -1.53
C GLY A 185 18.50 -15.04 -2.42
N GLU A 186 19.21 -16.04 -1.88
CA GLU A 186 19.71 -17.18 -2.69
C GLU A 186 18.60 -18.08 -3.23
N ASP A 187 17.53 -18.31 -2.45
CA ASP A 187 16.46 -19.26 -2.78
C ASP A 187 15.07 -18.60 -2.94
N GLY A 188 14.98 -17.28 -2.92
CA GLY A 188 13.73 -16.56 -3.12
C GLY A 188 12.72 -16.65 -1.97
N LEU A 189 13.05 -17.30 -0.85
CA LEU A 189 12.08 -17.64 0.20
C LEU A 189 12.26 -16.87 1.52
N VAL A 190 13.17 -15.92 1.58
CA VAL A 190 13.49 -15.23 2.83
C VAL A 190 12.29 -14.50 3.44
N PHE A 191 11.48 -13.84 2.62
CA PHE A 191 10.28 -13.14 3.07
C PHE A 191 9.16 -14.12 3.48
N TYR A 192 8.97 -15.20 2.72
CA TYR A 192 7.96 -16.21 3.04
C TYR A 192 8.26 -16.93 4.34
N ARG A 193 9.53 -17.20 4.64
CA ARG A 193 9.94 -17.77 5.93
C ARG A 193 9.65 -16.79 7.08
N ALA A 194 9.96 -15.51 6.92
CA ALA A 194 9.67 -14.50 7.93
C ALA A 194 8.16 -14.37 8.17
N LEU A 195 7.35 -14.34 7.11
CA LEU A 195 5.88 -14.33 7.20
C LEU A 195 5.36 -15.54 7.98
N ALA A 196 5.75 -16.75 7.59
CA ALA A 196 5.29 -17.97 8.23
C ALA A 196 5.77 -18.12 9.69
N GLN A 197 6.95 -17.63 10.00
CA GLN A 197 7.55 -17.77 11.33
C GLN A 197 6.99 -16.73 12.33
N HIS A 198 6.86 -15.48 11.91
CA HIS A 198 6.64 -14.36 12.82
C HIS A 198 5.20 -13.85 12.85
N TYR A 199 4.45 -13.96 11.74
CA TYR A 199 3.15 -13.31 11.65
C TYR A 199 1.95 -14.19 12.00
N LYS A 200 2.14 -15.51 12.11
CA LYS A 200 1.05 -16.45 12.45
C LYS A 200 0.34 -16.13 13.78
N ASN A 201 1.09 -15.62 14.75
CA ASN A 201 0.52 -15.31 16.08
C ASN A 201 -0.34 -14.03 16.07
N ALA A 202 -0.17 -13.15 15.10
CA ALA A 202 -1.01 -11.98 14.94
C ALA A 202 -2.39 -12.30 14.36
N LEU A 203 -2.53 -13.46 13.68
CA LEU A 203 -3.81 -13.92 13.12
C LEU A 203 -4.74 -14.41 14.24
N CYS A 204 -6.01 -14.00 14.14
CA CYS A 204 -7.06 -14.56 14.97
C CYS A 204 -7.38 -16.02 14.59
N PRO A 205 -8.07 -16.80 15.43
CA PRO A 205 -8.56 -18.13 15.04
C PRO A 205 -9.40 -18.05 13.78
N GLY A 206 -9.00 -18.80 12.74
CA GLY A 206 -9.61 -18.75 11.41
C GLY A 206 -9.09 -17.63 10.49
N GLY A 207 -8.19 -16.79 10.94
CA GLY A 207 -7.52 -15.79 10.11
C GLY A 207 -6.61 -16.44 9.06
N ALA A 208 -6.38 -15.72 7.95
CA ALA A 208 -5.64 -16.20 6.79
C ALA A 208 -4.39 -15.35 6.50
N LEU A 209 -3.39 -15.99 5.88
CA LEU A 209 -2.26 -15.35 5.22
C LEU A 209 -2.32 -15.72 3.73
N VAL A 210 -2.34 -14.71 2.86
CA VAL A 210 -2.48 -14.84 1.39
C VAL A 210 -1.35 -14.11 0.70
#